data_558fead377beeb88f44e59efd28ef176
#
_entry.id   558fead377beeb88f44e59efd28ef176
#
_cell.length_a   1.000
_cell.length_b   1.000
_cell.length_c   1.000
_cell.angle_alpha   90.00
_cell.angle_beta   90.00
_cell.angle_gamma   90.00
#
_symmetry.space_group_name_H-M   'P 1'
#
loop_
_entity.id
_entity.type
_entity.pdbx_description
1 polymer ?
#
loop_
_entity_poly.entity_id
_entity_poly.type
_entity_poly.pdbx_seq_one_letter_code
_entity_poly.pdbx_strand_id
1 'polypeptide(L)'
;EKAVAALNAKGFAAQSVPNAAAAKEAVLKLIPAGSEVFTFTSATLDATGITEALNAAPYVSLRDTMYALDRNTQSAQMRAIGSAPAFAAGSVHAVTEDGKLVIASATGSQLPAYAYGAGHVVFVVGAQKIVKDLAEANERIETYTLPLEDTRAQAAYGVNSAINKTLTLHGEQPGRIDVVVVAEEIGF
;
A
#
# COMPACT_ATOMS: atom_id res chain seq x y z
N GLU A 1 -7.08 14.29 -11.25
CA GLU A 1 -7.92 13.74 -12.33
C GLU A 1 -7.09 13.05 -13.41
N LYS A 2 -6.02 13.70 -13.95
CA LYS A 2 -5.17 13.13 -15.03
C LYS A 2 -4.58 11.76 -14.66
N ALA A 3 -3.96 11.63 -13.50
CA ALA A 3 -3.37 10.38 -13.04
C ALA A 3 -4.42 9.28 -12.83
N VAL A 4 -5.61 9.61 -12.32
CA VAL A 4 -6.73 8.66 -12.17
C VAL A 4 -7.19 8.13 -13.52
N ALA A 5 -7.35 8.99 -14.52
CA ALA A 5 -7.71 8.57 -15.87
C ALA A 5 -6.62 7.67 -16.50
N ALA A 6 -5.35 8.02 -16.29
CA ALA A 6 -4.22 7.22 -16.79
C ALA A 6 -4.12 5.84 -16.11
N LEU A 7 -4.37 5.75 -14.79
CA LEU A 7 -4.45 4.48 -14.07
C LEU A 7 -5.58 3.60 -14.62
N ASN A 8 -6.78 4.16 -14.81
CA ASN A 8 -7.92 3.43 -15.36
C ASN A 8 -7.63 2.91 -16.79
N ALA A 9 -6.95 3.70 -17.62
CA ALA A 9 -6.55 3.28 -18.96
C ALA A 9 -5.55 2.09 -18.96
N LYS A 10 -4.90 1.83 -17.82
CA LYS A 10 -3.93 0.74 -17.63
C LYS A 10 -4.48 -0.46 -16.85
N GLY A 11 -5.79 -0.52 -16.61
CA GLY A 11 -6.47 -1.64 -15.99
C GLY A 11 -6.58 -1.58 -14.47
N PHE A 12 -6.05 -0.53 -13.82
CA PHE A 12 -6.35 -0.28 -12.42
C PHE A 12 -7.77 0.26 -12.27
N ALA A 13 -8.43 -0.02 -11.13
CA ALA A 13 -9.72 0.60 -10.81
C ALA A 13 -9.46 1.83 -9.91
N ALA A 14 -9.16 2.97 -10.54
CA ALA A 14 -8.79 4.19 -9.81
C ALA A 14 -9.98 5.14 -9.63
N GLN A 15 -10.12 5.72 -8.45
CA GLN A 15 -11.08 6.76 -8.11
C GLN A 15 -10.44 7.86 -7.27
N SER A 16 -10.98 9.08 -7.35
CA SER A 16 -10.59 10.18 -6.48
C SER A 16 -11.66 10.43 -5.43
N VAL A 17 -11.21 10.69 -4.19
CA VAL A 17 -12.06 11.03 -3.05
C VAL A 17 -11.58 12.31 -2.38
N PRO A 18 -12.47 13.11 -1.77
CA PRO A 18 -12.11 14.43 -1.27
C PRO A 18 -11.18 14.42 -0.04
N ASN A 19 -11.29 13.44 0.83
CA ASN A 19 -10.60 13.44 2.13
C ASN A 19 -10.41 12.04 2.71
N ALA A 20 -9.70 11.96 3.84
CA ALA A 20 -9.41 10.72 4.58
C ALA A 20 -10.65 9.92 4.96
N ALA A 21 -11.72 10.59 5.40
CA ALA A 21 -12.98 9.91 5.79
C ALA A 21 -13.63 9.22 4.60
N ALA A 22 -13.72 9.91 3.45
CA ALA A 22 -14.24 9.34 2.21
C ALA A 22 -13.36 8.20 1.68
N ALA A 23 -12.03 8.27 1.88
CA ALA A 23 -11.12 7.19 1.53
C ALA A 23 -11.41 5.93 2.37
N LYS A 24 -11.59 6.09 3.68
CA LYS A 24 -11.95 4.98 4.58
C LYS A 24 -13.25 4.32 4.14
N GLU A 25 -14.30 5.11 3.89
CA GLU A 25 -15.57 4.58 3.39
C GLU A 25 -15.44 3.83 2.06
N ALA A 26 -14.65 4.37 1.12
CA ALA A 26 -14.41 3.72 -0.16
C ALA A 26 -13.72 2.36 0.01
N VAL A 27 -12.66 2.29 0.83
CA VAL A 27 -11.93 1.04 1.11
C VAL A 27 -12.83 0.00 1.77
N LEU A 28 -13.64 0.39 2.76
CA LEU A 28 -14.55 -0.54 3.44
C LEU A 28 -15.69 -1.05 2.54
N LYS A 29 -16.01 -0.36 1.46
CA LYS A 29 -16.95 -0.85 0.42
C LYS A 29 -16.29 -1.84 -0.54
N LEU A 30 -14.99 -1.70 -0.79
CA LEU A 30 -14.23 -2.58 -1.69
C LEU A 30 -13.88 -3.93 -1.06
N ILE A 31 -13.76 -3.99 0.27
CA ILE A 31 -13.39 -5.20 0.99
C ILE A 31 -14.62 -5.72 1.75
N PRO A 32 -15.19 -6.88 1.36
CA PRO A 32 -16.37 -7.42 2.02
C PRO A 32 -16.14 -7.74 3.50
N ALA A 33 -17.14 -7.51 4.34
CA ALA A 33 -17.12 -7.92 5.74
C ALA A 33 -16.86 -9.43 5.88
N GLY A 34 -16.05 -9.82 6.85
CA GLY A 34 -15.63 -11.21 7.05
C GLY A 34 -14.42 -11.64 6.23
N SER A 35 -13.90 -10.77 5.36
CA SER A 35 -12.70 -11.08 4.57
C SER A 35 -11.44 -11.19 5.43
N GLU A 36 -10.53 -12.08 5.03
CA GLU A 36 -9.14 -12.08 5.48
C GLU A 36 -8.37 -10.96 4.78
N VAL A 37 -7.79 -10.04 5.56
CA VAL A 37 -7.10 -8.86 5.04
C VAL A 37 -5.69 -8.77 5.62
N PHE A 38 -4.71 -8.52 4.76
CA PHE A 38 -3.37 -8.14 5.20
C PHE A 38 -3.18 -6.64 5.01
N THR A 39 -3.08 -5.88 6.11
CA THR A 39 -2.71 -4.47 6.10
C THR A 39 -1.20 -4.33 6.16
N PHE A 40 -0.56 -3.87 5.10
CA PHE A 40 0.88 -3.57 5.12
C PHE A 40 1.14 -2.24 5.84
N THR A 41 2.31 -2.13 6.49
CA THR A 41 2.70 -0.91 7.22
C THR A 41 2.67 0.30 6.29
N SER A 42 1.87 1.30 6.64
CA SER A 42 1.64 2.47 5.79
C SER A 42 1.17 3.68 6.61
N ALA A 43 1.99 4.73 6.64
CA ALA A 43 1.60 5.99 7.26
C ALA A 43 0.30 6.56 6.67
N THR A 44 0.02 6.28 5.38
CA THR A 44 -1.24 6.69 4.74
C THR A 44 -2.45 5.94 5.30
N LEU A 45 -2.36 4.62 5.47
CA LEU A 45 -3.46 3.84 6.06
C LEU A 45 -3.67 4.19 7.53
N ASP A 46 -2.60 4.45 8.26
CA ASP A 46 -2.67 4.84 9.67
C ASP A 46 -3.35 6.21 9.83
N ALA A 47 -2.94 7.20 9.03
CA ALA A 47 -3.51 8.55 9.06
C ALA A 47 -5.00 8.61 8.66
N THR A 48 -5.47 7.66 7.83
CA THR A 48 -6.88 7.55 7.46
C THR A 48 -7.72 6.68 8.41
N GLY A 49 -7.10 6.03 9.39
CA GLY A 49 -7.74 5.07 10.30
C GLY A 49 -8.22 3.79 9.60
N ILE A 50 -7.67 3.50 8.42
CA ILE A 50 -7.98 2.28 7.64
C ILE A 50 -7.28 1.07 8.26
N THR A 51 -6.03 1.22 8.72
CA THR A 51 -5.30 0.14 9.40
C THR A 51 -6.10 -0.39 10.59
N GLU A 52 -6.59 0.49 11.45
CA GLU A 52 -7.39 0.12 12.62
C GLU A 52 -8.69 -0.59 12.20
N ALA A 53 -9.41 -0.04 11.22
CA ALA A 53 -10.67 -0.58 10.77
C ALA A 53 -10.55 -1.98 10.14
N LEU A 54 -9.51 -2.23 9.33
CA LEU A 54 -9.29 -3.52 8.66
C LEU A 54 -8.63 -4.57 9.55
N ASN A 55 -8.02 -4.17 10.67
CA ASN A 55 -7.48 -5.11 11.66
C ASN A 55 -8.47 -5.43 12.79
N ALA A 56 -9.70 -4.93 12.74
CA ALA A 56 -10.75 -5.19 13.69
C ALA A 56 -11.95 -5.90 13.05
N ALA A 57 -12.83 -6.47 13.89
CA ALA A 57 -14.09 -7.03 13.41
C ALA A 57 -14.89 -5.97 12.58
N PRO A 58 -15.51 -6.35 11.47
CA PRO A 58 -15.82 -7.73 11.06
C PRO A 58 -14.74 -8.41 10.19
N TYR A 59 -13.55 -7.84 10.03
CA TYR A 59 -12.46 -8.42 9.23
C TYR A 59 -11.60 -9.39 10.04
N VAL A 60 -10.91 -10.28 9.34
CA VAL A 60 -9.89 -11.18 9.92
C VAL A 60 -8.50 -10.63 9.60
N SER A 61 -7.82 -10.10 10.61
CA SER A 61 -6.48 -9.53 10.45
C SER A 61 -5.44 -10.63 10.24
N LEU A 62 -4.94 -10.76 9.01
CA LEU A 62 -3.80 -11.64 8.72
C LEU A 62 -2.48 -11.06 9.28
N ARG A 63 -2.43 -9.75 9.49
CA ARG A 63 -1.29 -9.09 10.14
C ARG A 63 -1.15 -9.56 11.59
N ASP A 64 -2.23 -9.56 12.37
CA ASP A 64 -2.20 -10.02 13.76
C ASP A 64 -1.90 -11.53 13.82
N THR A 65 -2.50 -12.32 12.92
CA THR A 65 -2.18 -13.74 12.76
C THR A 65 -0.69 -13.97 12.51
N MET A 66 -0.08 -13.17 11.62
CA MET A 66 1.34 -13.27 11.32
C MET A 66 2.22 -12.85 12.51
N TYR A 67 1.86 -11.78 13.23
CA TYR A 67 2.64 -11.32 14.37
C TYR A 67 2.54 -12.21 15.62
N ALA A 68 1.52 -13.07 15.69
CA ALA A 68 1.42 -14.10 16.72
C ALA A 68 2.40 -15.27 16.52
N LEU A 69 3.03 -15.38 15.33
CA LEU A 69 4.00 -16.43 15.02
C LEU A 69 5.41 -16.10 15.54
N ASP A 70 6.13 -17.13 15.95
CA ASP A 70 7.55 -17.00 16.31
C ASP A 70 8.40 -16.79 15.05
N ARG A 71 9.01 -15.63 14.93
CA ARG A 71 9.87 -15.25 13.80
C ARG A 71 11.06 -16.18 13.60
N ASN A 72 11.60 -16.77 14.65
CA ASN A 72 12.79 -17.62 14.57
C ASN A 72 12.48 -19.01 14.02
N THR A 73 11.30 -19.54 14.34
CA THR A 73 10.91 -20.93 13.99
C THR A 73 9.85 -20.99 12.88
N GLN A 74 9.04 -19.92 12.68
CA GLN A 74 7.90 -19.90 11.76
C GLN A 74 8.04 -18.87 10.64
N SER A 75 9.26 -18.44 10.32
CA SER A 75 9.51 -17.41 9.30
C SER A 75 8.99 -17.77 7.90
N ALA A 76 8.96 -19.06 7.54
CA ALA A 76 8.40 -19.53 6.27
C ALA A 76 6.87 -19.33 6.23
N GLN A 77 6.18 -19.62 7.31
CA GLN A 77 4.74 -19.43 7.45
C GLN A 77 4.39 -17.93 7.42
N MET A 78 5.17 -17.08 8.10
CA MET A 78 5.00 -15.63 8.05
C MET A 78 5.11 -15.08 6.62
N ARG A 79 6.12 -15.56 5.85
CA ARG A 79 6.26 -15.17 4.44
C ARG A 79 5.08 -15.66 3.59
N ALA A 80 4.58 -16.85 3.81
CA ALA A 80 3.44 -17.39 3.09
C ALA A 80 2.18 -16.54 3.32
N ILE A 81 1.88 -16.19 4.57
CA ILE A 81 0.74 -15.32 4.93
C ILE A 81 0.84 -13.95 4.26
N GLY A 82 2.03 -13.32 4.30
CA GLY A 82 2.22 -11.99 3.72
C GLY A 82 2.31 -11.95 2.18
N SER A 83 2.56 -13.10 1.54
CA SER A 83 2.81 -13.13 0.09
C SER A 83 1.55 -13.24 -0.75
N ALA A 84 0.51 -13.91 -0.27
CA ALA A 84 -0.68 -14.23 -1.07
C ALA A 84 -1.99 -14.16 -0.26
N PRO A 85 -2.29 -13.02 0.39
CA PRO A 85 -3.56 -12.83 1.09
C PRO A 85 -4.73 -12.72 0.09
N ALA A 86 -5.96 -13.04 0.57
CA ALA A 86 -7.15 -12.80 -0.24
C ALA A 86 -7.32 -11.32 -0.57
N PHE A 87 -7.15 -10.45 0.44
CA PHE A 87 -7.15 -8.99 0.30
C PHE A 87 -5.87 -8.41 0.90
N ALA A 88 -5.24 -7.48 0.16
CA ALA A 88 -4.12 -6.68 0.63
C ALA A 88 -4.49 -5.19 0.63
N ALA A 89 -4.22 -4.50 1.73
CA ALA A 89 -4.37 -3.05 1.80
C ALA A 89 -3.01 -2.40 2.06
N GLY A 90 -2.73 -1.31 1.35
CA GLY A 90 -1.46 -0.60 1.46
C GLY A 90 -1.47 0.76 0.79
N SER A 91 -0.27 1.28 0.56
CA SER A 91 -0.05 2.50 -0.20
C SER A 91 1.14 2.32 -1.14
N VAL A 92 1.28 3.26 -2.06
CA VAL A 92 2.45 3.39 -2.94
C VAL A 92 3.26 4.61 -2.54
N HIS A 93 4.51 4.67 -2.98
CA HIS A 93 5.40 5.80 -2.69
C HIS A 93 5.29 6.91 -3.73
N ALA A 94 4.92 6.54 -4.96
CA ALA A 94 4.60 7.51 -6.02
C ALA A 94 3.60 6.94 -7.03
N VAL A 95 2.85 7.85 -7.66
CA VAL A 95 1.98 7.60 -8.82
C VAL A 95 2.41 8.55 -9.92
N THR A 96 2.77 8.03 -11.09
CA THR A 96 3.12 8.91 -12.21
C THR A 96 1.87 9.46 -12.91
N GLU A 97 1.97 10.64 -13.51
CA GLU A 97 0.86 11.24 -14.27
C GLU A 97 0.40 10.37 -15.45
N ASP A 98 1.28 9.52 -15.98
CA ASP A 98 0.96 8.54 -17.03
C ASP A 98 0.46 7.19 -16.47
N GLY A 99 0.19 7.10 -15.16
CA GLY A 99 -0.52 5.98 -14.53
C GLY A 99 0.35 4.76 -14.21
N LYS A 100 1.55 4.95 -13.66
CA LYS A 100 2.36 3.89 -13.06
C LYS A 100 2.35 4.02 -11.54
N LEU A 101 2.43 2.89 -10.84
CA LEU A 101 2.54 2.85 -9.38
C LEU A 101 3.96 2.43 -9.02
N VAL A 102 4.63 3.16 -8.10
CA VAL A 102 6.01 2.87 -7.68
C VAL A 102 6.05 2.61 -6.17
N ILE A 103 6.60 1.45 -5.81
CA ILE A 103 6.73 0.99 -4.44
C ILE A 103 8.19 0.66 -4.14
N ALA A 104 8.75 1.24 -3.09
CA ALA A 104 10.07 0.89 -2.57
C ALA A 104 9.95 0.01 -1.32
N SER A 105 10.96 -0.78 -1.03
CA SER A 105 11.00 -1.64 0.15
C SER A 105 12.42 -1.99 0.57
N ALA A 106 12.68 -2.02 1.86
CA ALA A 106 13.92 -2.55 2.42
C ALA A 106 13.95 -4.09 2.36
N THR A 107 12.89 -4.75 2.83
CA THR A 107 12.83 -6.22 2.92
C THR A 107 12.22 -6.88 1.68
N GLY A 108 11.30 -6.19 1.02
CA GLY A 108 10.49 -6.71 -0.08
C GLY A 108 9.26 -7.50 0.39
N SER A 109 8.91 -7.46 1.68
CA SER A 109 7.88 -8.32 2.27
C SER A 109 6.48 -8.11 1.68
N GLN A 110 6.15 -6.89 1.25
CA GLN A 110 4.86 -6.56 0.64
C GLN A 110 4.84 -6.77 -0.89
N LEU A 111 6.00 -6.80 -1.54
CA LEU A 111 6.08 -6.80 -3.01
C LEU A 111 5.45 -8.05 -3.66
N PRO A 112 5.57 -9.28 -3.13
CA PRO A 112 4.91 -10.44 -3.71
C PRO A 112 3.38 -10.30 -3.76
N ALA A 113 2.76 -9.80 -2.70
CA ALA A 113 1.32 -9.58 -2.63
C ALA A 113 0.88 -8.55 -3.69
N TYR A 114 1.58 -7.43 -3.80
CA TYR A 114 1.26 -6.37 -4.75
C TYR A 114 1.51 -6.78 -6.20
N ALA A 115 2.64 -7.46 -6.46
CA ALA A 115 3.01 -7.86 -7.80
C ALA A 115 2.10 -8.95 -8.39
N TYR A 116 1.67 -9.93 -7.56
CA TYR A 116 0.92 -11.08 -8.07
C TYR A 116 0.10 -11.84 -7.01
N GLY A 117 0.63 -12.02 -5.79
CA GLY A 117 0.12 -13.03 -4.87
C GLY A 117 -1.24 -12.72 -4.26
N ALA A 118 -1.57 -11.45 -3.98
CA ALA A 118 -2.86 -11.09 -3.43
C ALA A 118 -3.98 -11.27 -4.46
N GLY A 119 -5.10 -11.84 -4.00
CA GLY A 119 -6.30 -11.94 -4.82
C GLY A 119 -6.86 -10.58 -5.21
N HIS A 120 -6.85 -9.64 -4.28
CA HIS A 120 -7.26 -8.25 -4.50
C HIS A 120 -6.40 -7.29 -3.69
N VAL A 121 -6.01 -6.16 -4.30
CA VAL A 121 -5.18 -5.13 -3.66
C VAL A 121 -5.91 -3.80 -3.64
N VAL A 122 -5.93 -3.12 -2.50
CA VAL A 122 -6.47 -1.77 -2.38
C VAL A 122 -5.34 -0.83 -1.95
N PHE A 123 -4.96 0.08 -2.82
CA PHE A 123 -4.02 1.16 -2.52
C PHE A 123 -4.74 2.45 -2.17
N VAL A 124 -4.31 3.10 -1.08
CA VAL A 124 -4.75 4.45 -0.71
C VAL A 124 -3.57 5.39 -0.90
N VAL A 125 -3.80 6.48 -1.63
CA VAL A 125 -2.71 7.36 -2.12
C VAL A 125 -3.07 8.82 -1.86
N GLY A 126 -2.27 9.53 -1.09
CA GLY A 126 -2.42 11.00 -0.96
C GLY A 126 -2.00 11.71 -2.24
N ALA A 127 -2.67 12.82 -2.55
CA ALA A 127 -2.45 13.58 -3.79
C ALA A 127 -1.00 14.05 -3.99
N GLN A 128 -0.26 14.31 -2.90
CA GLN A 128 1.15 14.71 -2.94
C GLN A 128 2.10 13.63 -3.48
N LYS A 129 1.62 12.39 -3.63
CA LYS A 129 2.40 11.28 -4.22
C LYS A 129 2.32 11.23 -5.75
N ILE A 130 1.51 12.08 -6.36
CA ILE A 130 1.42 12.17 -7.82
C ILE A 130 2.62 12.98 -8.33
N VAL A 131 3.37 12.37 -9.23
CA VAL A 131 4.60 12.91 -9.82
C VAL A 131 4.52 12.83 -11.34
N LYS A 132 5.36 13.60 -12.02
CA LYS A 132 5.35 13.68 -13.47
C LYS A 132 5.68 12.35 -14.15
N ASP A 133 6.77 11.71 -13.72
CA ASP A 133 7.32 10.51 -14.36
C ASP A 133 8.12 9.63 -13.37
N LEU A 134 8.74 8.55 -13.87
CA LEU A 134 9.54 7.64 -13.05
C LEU A 134 10.82 8.28 -12.49
N ALA A 135 11.38 9.28 -13.15
CA ALA A 135 12.59 9.95 -12.66
C ALA A 135 12.24 10.75 -11.39
N GLU A 136 11.14 11.52 -11.43
CA GLU A 136 10.64 12.25 -10.27
C GLU A 136 10.12 11.30 -9.17
N ALA A 137 9.55 10.14 -9.55
CA ALA A 137 9.15 9.12 -8.58
C ALA A 137 10.35 8.60 -7.77
N ASN A 138 11.45 8.28 -8.43
CA ASN A 138 12.66 7.82 -7.76
C ASN A 138 13.28 8.94 -6.90
N GLU A 139 13.38 10.15 -7.42
CA GLU A 139 13.87 11.31 -6.66
C GLU A 139 13.04 11.54 -5.40
N ARG A 140 11.69 11.51 -5.52
CA ARG A 140 10.78 11.63 -4.38
C ARG A 140 11.03 10.55 -3.33
N ILE A 141 11.22 9.30 -3.76
CA ILE A 141 11.46 8.17 -2.86
C ILE A 141 12.77 8.36 -2.09
N GLU A 142 13.84 8.78 -2.77
CA GLU A 142 15.17 8.95 -2.19
C GLU A 142 15.26 10.18 -1.27
N THR A 143 14.70 11.32 -1.71
CA THR A 143 14.93 12.61 -1.06
C THR A 143 13.85 12.99 -0.05
N TYR A 144 12.65 12.43 -0.17
CA TYR A 144 11.51 12.75 0.70
C TYR A 144 11.01 11.55 1.50
N THR A 145 10.67 10.43 0.83
CA THR A 145 10.05 9.29 1.49
C THR A 145 11.02 8.55 2.40
N LEU A 146 12.25 8.26 1.94
CA LEU A 146 13.24 7.51 2.71
C LEU A 146 13.63 8.22 4.03
N PRO A 147 13.93 9.53 4.08
CA PRO A 147 14.21 10.21 5.35
C PRO A 147 13.07 10.14 6.37
N LEU A 148 11.82 10.21 5.92
CA LEU A 148 10.65 10.10 6.79
C LEU A 148 10.45 8.65 7.27
N GLU A 149 10.66 7.68 6.38
CA GLU A 149 10.61 6.26 6.75
C GLU A 149 11.76 5.88 7.70
N ASP A 150 12.95 6.46 7.56
CA ASP A 150 14.06 6.29 8.49
C ASP A 150 13.68 6.75 9.89
N THR A 151 13.08 7.93 10.01
CA THR A 151 12.59 8.46 11.29
C THR A 151 11.58 7.50 11.93
N ARG A 152 10.61 7.01 11.13
CA ARG A 152 9.61 6.05 11.60
C ARG A 152 10.25 4.71 11.98
N ALA A 153 11.16 4.17 11.16
CA ALA A 153 11.82 2.88 11.38
C ALA A 153 12.72 2.90 12.61
N GLN A 154 13.46 4.01 12.83
CA GLN A 154 14.25 4.22 14.04
C GLN A 154 13.36 4.21 15.30
N ALA A 155 12.24 4.91 15.26
CA ALA A 155 11.31 4.95 16.41
C ALA A 155 10.66 3.58 16.68
N ALA A 156 10.33 2.82 15.63
CA ALA A 156 9.60 1.55 15.74
C ALA A 156 10.52 0.33 15.98
N TYR A 157 11.72 0.32 15.41
CA TYR A 157 12.58 -0.86 15.32
C TYR A 157 14.04 -0.59 15.75
N GLY A 158 14.46 0.65 15.95
CA GLY A 158 15.84 1.02 16.28
C GLY A 158 16.84 0.85 15.13
N VAL A 159 16.37 0.78 13.88
CA VAL A 159 17.20 0.63 12.68
C VAL A 159 16.73 1.56 11.57
N ASN A 160 17.65 1.93 10.67
CA ASN A 160 17.30 2.68 9.48
C ASN A 160 16.62 1.80 8.43
N SER A 161 15.83 2.42 7.57
CA SER A 161 15.27 1.79 6.39
C SER A 161 16.27 1.82 5.22
N ALA A 162 15.89 1.28 4.08
CA ALA A 162 16.69 1.32 2.86
C ALA A 162 15.82 1.09 1.62
N ILE A 163 16.29 1.53 0.46
CA ILE A 163 15.70 1.19 -0.83
C ILE A 163 16.49 0.02 -1.43
N ASN A 164 16.19 -1.20 -0.98
CA ASN A 164 16.86 -2.39 -1.51
C ASN A 164 16.12 -3.02 -2.69
N LYS A 165 14.83 -2.75 -2.80
CA LYS A 165 13.96 -3.29 -3.86
C LYS A 165 12.93 -2.25 -4.25
N THR A 166 12.65 -2.17 -5.54
CA THR A 166 11.56 -1.37 -6.09
C THR A 166 10.65 -2.24 -6.95
N LEU A 167 9.35 -1.97 -6.90
CA LEU A 167 8.34 -2.53 -7.78
C LEU A 167 7.68 -1.38 -8.52
N THR A 168 7.66 -1.46 -9.84
CA THR A 168 6.90 -0.55 -10.70
C THR A 168 5.81 -1.34 -11.40
N LEU A 169 4.56 -0.98 -11.14
CA LEU A 169 3.41 -1.53 -11.84
C LEU A 169 3.06 -0.61 -13.01
N HIS A 170 3.25 -1.10 -14.22
CA HIS A 170 2.98 -0.36 -15.46
C HIS A 170 1.52 -0.50 -15.94
N GLY A 171 0.83 -1.47 -15.42
CA GLY A 171 -0.57 -1.80 -15.69
C GLY A 171 -0.97 -3.06 -14.93
N GLU A 172 -2.26 -3.40 -14.97
CA GLU A 172 -2.80 -4.55 -14.26
C GLU A 172 -3.97 -5.17 -15.03
N GLN A 173 -4.27 -6.43 -14.71
CA GLN A 173 -5.51 -7.07 -15.14
C GLN A 173 -6.71 -6.38 -14.46
N PRO A 174 -7.74 -5.98 -15.21
CA PRO A 174 -8.91 -5.33 -14.61
C PRO A 174 -9.55 -6.14 -13.47
N GLY A 175 -9.86 -5.46 -12.36
CA GLY A 175 -10.53 -6.05 -11.20
C GLY A 175 -9.61 -6.58 -10.09
N ARG A 176 -8.26 -6.51 -10.22
CA ARG A 176 -7.35 -6.96 -9.17
C ARG A 176 -6.84 -5.84 -8.26
N ILE A 177 -6.60 -4.65 -8.80
CA ILE A 177 -6.06 -3.54 -8.02
C ILE A 177 -6.97 -2.32 -8.09
N ASP A 178 -7.48 -1.90 -6.93
CA ASP A 178 -8.14 -0.61 -6.73
C ASP A 178 -7.16 0.44 -6.21
N VAL A 179 -7.31 1.68 -6.68
CA VAL A 179 -6.50 2.83 -6.25
C VAL A 179 -7.41 3.97 -5.80
N VAL A 180 -7.43 4.26 -4.52
CA VAL A 180 -8.19 5.36 -3.93
C VAL A 180 -7.26 6.55 -3.75
N VAL A 181 -7.36 7.54 -4.63
CA VAL A 181 -6.58 8.78 -4.58
C VAL A 181 -7.31 9.82 -3.73
N VAL A 182 -6.68 10.24 -2.66
CA VAL A 182 -7.22 11.22 -1.70
C VAL A 182 -6.75 12.60 -2.08
N ALA A 183 -7.67 13.57 -2.23
CA ALA A 183 -7.36 14.96 -2.58
C ALA A 183 -6.75 15.77 -1.41
N GLU A 184 -6.01 15.09 -0.53
CA GLU A 184 -5.30 15.65 0.62
C GLU A 184 -3.88 15.10 0.67
N GLU A 185 -2.98 15.79 1.38
CA GLU A 185 -1.64 15.30 1.70
C GLU A 185 -1.75 14.32 2.87
N ILE A 186 -1.60 13.03 2.60
CA ILE A 186 -1.73 11.98 3.61
C ILE A 186 -0.59 10.96 3.50
N GLY A 187 0.10 10.74 4.61
CA GLY A 187 1.28 9.89 4.67
C GLY A 187 2.46 10.48 3.90
N PHE A 188 3.46 9.64 3.57
CA PHE A 188 4.65 10.05 2.83
C PHE A 188 5.06 9.01 1.78
#